data_24a1ea0ac60a31681f4fd3d3121fb406
#
_entry.id   24a1ea0ac60a31681f4fd3d3121fb406
#
_cell.length_a   1.000
_cell.length_b   1.000
_cell.length_c   1.000
_cell.angle_alpha   90.00
_cell.angle_beta   90.00
_cell.angle_gamma   90.00
#
_symmetry.space_group_name_H-M   'P 1'
#
loop_
_entity.id
_entity.type
_entity.pdbx_description
1 polymer ?
#
loop_
_entity_poly.entity_id
_entity_poly.type
_entity_poly.pdbx_seq_one_letter_code
_entity_poly.pdbx_strand_id
1 'polypeptide(L)'
;MFSIGSFIILFDEQGRVLLCHRRDLDLWNLPGGGMQSGELPTEAAVREAREETGLEVVIERLVGVYGKADKDELVFAFTGRVIGGRLLPTDEADECRYYAVDAIPANTPPKHVERVHDALLFATQPVFRLQTALSSLQWLQSLQTKGDQT
;
A
#
# COMPACT_ATOMS: atom_id res chain seq x y z
N MET A 1 9.14 -16.23 13.16
CA MET A 1 8.26 -16.53 12.00
C MET A 1 8.05 -15.25 11.20
N PHE A 2 8.18 -15.34 9.90
CA PHE A 2 7.92 -14.18 9.03
C PHE A 2 6.45 -13.90 8.91
N SER A 3 6.09 -12.62 9.01
CA SER A 3 4.79 -12.13 8.55
C SER A 3 4.92 -11.64 7.11
N ILE A 4 3.89 -11.84 6.31
CA ILE A 4 3.91 -11.50 4.90
C ILE A 4 2.73 -10.57 4.62
N GLY A 5 3.04 -9.40 4.08
CA GLY A 5 2.05 -8.45 3.61
C GLY A 5 1.97 -8.45 2.10
N SER A 6 0.83 -8.05 1.58
CA SER A 6 0.60 -7.98 0.14
C SER A 6 -0.22 -6.73 -0.16
N PHE A 7 0.28 -5.90 -1.07
CA PHE A 7 -0.31 -4.61 -1.41
C PHE A 7 -0.50 -4.49 -2.92
N ILE A 8 -1.48 -3.70 -3.31
CA ILE A 8 -1.74 -3.45 -4.72
C ILE A 8 -1.64 -1.96 -5.04
N ILE A 9 -1.05 -1.64 -6.18
CA ILE A 9 -0.88 -0.29 -6.68
C ILE A 9 -1.77 -0.16 -7.91
N LEU A 10 -2.85 0.61 -7.77
CA LEU A 10 -3.84 0.81 -8.81
C LEU A 10 -3.75 2.24 -9.32
N PHE A 11 -3.56 2.39 -10.62
CA PHE A 11 -3.58 3.69 -11.29
C PHE A 11 -4.86 3.84 -12.09
N ASP A 12 -5.42 5.05 -12.10
CA ASP A 12 -6.52 5.37 -13.00
C ASP A 12 -6.01 5.80 -14.38
N GLU A 13 -6.93 6.18 -15.28
CA GLU A 13 -6.58 6.58 -16.65
C GLU A 13 -5.70 7.85 -16.71
N GLN A 14 -5.74 8.69 -15.66
CA GLN A 14 -4.90 9.87 -15.54
C GLN A 14 -3.57 9.61 -14.83
N GLY A 15 -3.27 8.35 -14.49
CA GLY A 15 -2.05 7.99 -13.77
C GLY A 15 -2.07 8.33 -12.29
N ARG A 16 -3.24 8.59 -11.71
CA ARG A 16 -3.39 8.82 -10.27
C ARG A 16 -3.45 7.50 -9.53
N VAL A 17 -2.86 7.44 -8.35
CA VAL A 17 -2.76 6.22 -7.53
C VAL A 17 -3.86 6.19 -6.48
N LEU A 18 -4.44 5.00 -6.26
CA LEU A 18 -5.47 4.80 -5.24
C LEU A 18 -4.83 4.61 -3.87
N LEU A 19 -5.25 5.45 -2.93
CA LEU A 19 -4.88 5.33 -1.52
C LEU A 19 -6.15 5.26 -0.67
N CYS A 20 -6.05 4.58 0.47
CA CYS A 20 -7.14 4.41 1.42
C CYS A 20 -6.77 5.04 2.75
N HIS A 21 -7.70 5.82 3.32
CA HIS A 21 -7.53 6.42 4.64
C HIS A 21 -7.97 5.40 5.70
N ARG A 22 -7.10 5.13 6.66
CA ARG A 22 -7.37 4.18 7.74
C ARG A 22 -8.37 4.75 8.73
N ARG A 23 -9.23 3.88 9.28
CA ARG A 23 -10.16 4.30 10.35
C ARG A 23 -9.48 4.44 11.70
N ASP A 24 -8.39 3.69 11.93
CA ASP A 24 -7.70 3.63 13.22
C ASP A 24 -6.61 4.70 13.39
N LEU A 25 -6.06 5.20 12.29
CA LEU A 25 -4.98 6.20 12.27
C LEU A 25 -5.23 7.20 11.15
N ASP A 26 -4.84 8.46 11.35
CA ASP A 26 -4.91 9.47 10.29
C ASP A 26 -3.76 9.27 9.29
N LEU A 27 -3.86 8.20 8.53
CA LEU A 27 -2.87 7.80 7.53
C LEU A 27 -3.56 7.33 6.25
N TRP A 28 -2.89 7.61 5.13
CA TRP A 28 -3.23 7.05 3.82
C TRP A 28 -2.27 5.92 3.49
N ASN A 29 -2.81 4.79 3.08
CA ASN A 29 -2.04 3.60 2.71
C ASN A 29 -2.45 3.10 1.33
N LEU A 30 -1.54 2.38 0.67
CA LEU A 30 -1.93 1.53 -0.44
C LEU A 30 -2.90 0.45 0.07
N PRO A 31 -3.88 0.02 -0.73
CA PRO A 31 -4.70 -1.13 -0.38
C PRO A 31 -3.83 -2.37 -0.18
N GLY A 32 -4.05 -3.09 0.90
CA GLY A 32 -3.28 -4.29 1.22
C GLY A 32 -3.31 -4.62 2.69
N GLY A 33 -2.68 -5.72 3.02
CA GLY A 33 -2.59 -6.20 4.40
C GLY A 33 -1.91 -7.55 4.49
N GLY A 34 -2.13 -8.24 5.59
CA GLY A 34 -1.51 -9.51 5.88
C GLY A 34 -2.04 -10.66 5.03
N MET A 35 -1.14 -11.48 4.52
CA MET A 35 -1.48 -12.72 3.85
C MET A 35 -2.05 -13.71 4.88
N GLN A 36 -3.13 -14.38 4.52
CA GLN A 36 -3.74 -15.42 5.35
C GLN A 36 -3.16 -16.78 5.00
N SER A 37 -3.32 -17.74 5.94
CA SER A 37 -2.91 -19.10 5.74
C SER A 37 -3.58 -19.70 4.50
N GLY A 38 -2.81 -20.31 3.63
CA GLY A 38 -3.32 -20.94 2.40
C GLY A 38 -3.51 -19.99 1.22
N GLU A 39 -3.25 -18.68 1.40
CA GLU A 39 -3.27 -17.73 0.29
C GLU A 39 -1.91 -17.58 -0.37
N LEU A 40 -1.93 -17.32 -1.68
CA LEU A 40 -0.77 -16.75 -2.37
C LEU A 40 -0.75 -15.23 -2.17
N PRO A 41 0.41 -14.57 -2.28
CA PRO A 41 0.47 -13.09 -2.17
C PRO A 41 -0.46 -12.38 -3.17
N THR A 42 -0.63 -12.92 -4.37
CA THR A 42 -1.55 -12.36 -5.37
C THR A 42 -3.00 -12.44 -4.92
N GLU A 43 -3.39 -13.56 -4.31
CA GLU A 43 -4.74 -13.75 -3.79
C GLU A 43 -5.02 -12.81 -2.62
N ALA A 44 -4.05 -12.62 -1.74
CA ALA A 44 -4.15 -11.69 -0.62
C ALA A 44 -4.36 -10.25 -1.11
N ALA A 45 -3.61 -9.81 -2.12
CA ALA A 45 -3.75 -8.47 -2.68
C ALA A 45 -5.16 -8.25 -3.26
N VAL A 46 -5.69 -9.22 -3.97
CA VAL A 46 -7.06 -9.16 -4.55
C VAL A 46 -8.12 -9.10 -3.45
N ARG A 47 -7.98 -9.94 -2.43
CA ARG A 47 -8.91 -9.97 -1.29
C ARG A 47 -8.87 -8.65 -0.52
N GLU A 48 -7.68 -8.15 -0.20
CA GLU A 48 -7.52 -6.90 0.54
C GLU A 48 -8.08 -5.70 -0.24
N ALA A 49 -7.87 -5.66 -1.56
CA ALA A 49 -8.46 -4.61 -2.38
C ALA A 49 -10.00 -4.60 -2.27
N ARG A 50 -10.63 -5.77 -2.31
CA ARG A 50 -12.08 -5.88 -2.15
C ARG A 50 -12.52 -5.42 -0.77
N GLU A 51 -11.86 -5.90 0.28
CA GLU A 51 -12.22 -5.61 1.67
C GLU A 51 -12.04 -4.13 2.02
N GLU A 52 -11.01 -3.48 1.49
CA GLU A 52 -10.70 -2.09 1.82
C GLU A 52 -11.37 -1.09 0.90
N THR A 53 -11.56 -1.43 -0.37
CA THR A 53 -11.98 -0.45 -1.38
C THR A 53 -13.35 -0.74 -2.01
N GLY A 54 -13.81 -1.98 -1.97
CA GLY A 54 -14.98 -2.43 -2.71
C GLY A 54 -14.70 -2.75 -4.17
N LEU A 55 -13.46 -2.65 -4.62
CA LEU A 55 -13.10 -2.90 -6.02
C LEU A 55 -12.71 -4.35 -6.27
N GLU A 56 -13.11 -4.87 -7.42
CA GLU A 56 -12.62 -6.13 -7.96
C GLU A 56 -11.45 -5.86 -8.89
N VAL A 57 -10.34 -6.53 -8.65
CA VAL A 57 -9.09 -6.27 -9.38
C VAL A 57 -8.47 -7.57 -9.87
N VAL A 58 -7.63 -7.44 -10.89
CA VAL A 58 -6.73 -8.50 -11.35
C VAL A 58 -5.29 -8.01 -11.22
N ILE A 59 -4.38 -8.93 -10.90
CA ILE A 59 -2.95 -8.64 -10.79
C ILE A 59 -2.35 -8.55 -12.18
N GLU A 60 -1.51 -7.54 -12.40
CA GLU A 60 -0.78 -7.38 -13.66
C GLU A 60 0.68 -7.78 -13.55
N ARG A 61 1.42 -7.25 -12.55
CA ARG A 61 2.82 -7.61 -12.37
C ARG A 61 3.29 -7.41 -10.93
N LEU A 62 4.35 -8.11 -10.55
CA LEU A 62 5.06 -7.87 -9.30
C LEU A 62 5.98 -6.66 -9.46
N VAL A 63 5.76 -5.63 -8.62
CA VAL A 63 6.60 -4.43 -8.58
C VAL A 63 7.87 -4.71 -7.79
N GLY A 64 7.73 -5.30 -6.61
CA GLY A 64 8.86 -5.56 -5.74
C GLY A 64 8.54 -6.40 -4.53
N VAL A 65 9.62 -6.82 -3.88
CA VAL A 65 9.60 -7.51 -2.60
C VAL A 65 10.41 -6.66 -1.61
N TYR A 66 9.80 -6.37 -0.46
CA TYR A 66 10.33 -5.43 0.51
C TYR A 66 10.51 -6.12 1.85
N GLY A 67 11.73 -6.07 2.36
CA GLY A 67 12.04 -6.52 3.71
C GLY A 67 12.16 -5.34 4.67
N LYS A 68 12.28 -5.64 5.95
CA LYS A 68 12.58 -4.66 7.00
C LYS A 68 13.85 -5.06 7.73
N ALA A 69 14.70 -4.07 8.01
CA ALA A 69 16.03 -4.32 8.57
C ALA A 69 16.00 -5.11 9.90
N ASP A 70 15.03 -4.84 10.76
CA ASP A 70 15.00 -5.39 12.12
C ASP A 70 13.74 -6.22 12.41
N LYS A 71 13.02 -6.67 11.38
CA LYS A 71 11.78 -7.42 11.56
C LYS A 71 11.70 -8.57 10.57
N ASP A 72 11.12 -9.67 11.02
CA ASP A 72 10.78 -10.81 10.18
C ASP A 72 9.51 -10.51 9.40
N GLU A 73 9.63 -9.63 8.42
CA GLU A 73 8.51 -9.20 7.59
C GLU A 73 8.93 -9.09 6.13
N LEU A 74 8.12 -9.64 5.25
CA LEU A 74 8.24 -9.46 3.81
C LEU A 74 6.94 -8.86 3.28
N VAL A 75 7.07 -7.92 2.35
CA VAL A 75 5.94 -7.30 1.70
C VAL A 75 6.07 -7.45 0.19
N PHE A 76 5.01 -7.95 -0.43
CA PHE A 76 4.87 -8.02 -1.88
C PHE A 76 4.04 -6.83 -2.33
N ALA A 77 4.47 -6.14 -3.38
CA ALA A 77 3.70 -5.08 -4.01
C ALA A 77 3.48 -5.40 -5.48
N PHE A 78 2.22 -5.31 -5.91
CA PHE A 78 1.81 -5.62 -7.27
C PHE A 78 1.15 -4.40 -7.90
N THR A 79 1.24 -4.26 -9.21
CA THR A 79 0.27 -3.45 -9.95
C THR A 79 -0.90 -4.33 -10.35
N GLY A 80 -2.05 -3.70 -10.58
CA GLY A 80 -3.25 -4.38 -10.99
C GLY A 80 -4.17 -3.47 -11.77
N ARG A 81 -5.30 -4.02 -12.16
CA ARG A 81 -6.32 -3.32 -12.93
C ARG A 81 -7.69 -3.58 -12.33
N VAL A 82 -8.50 -2.54 -12.24
CA VAL A 82 -9.88 -2.65 -11.77
C VAL A 82 -10.73 -3.27 -12.88
N ILE A 83 -11.47 -4.33 -12.53
CA ILE A 83 -12.36 -5.05 -13.46
C ILE A 83 -13.83 -5.00 -13.02
N GLY A 84 -14.13 -4.45 -11.87
CA GLY A 84 -15.50 -4.37 -11.36
C GLY A 84 -15.56 -3.74 -9.98
N GLY A 85 -16.75 -3.77 -9.39
CA GLY A 85 -16.98 -3.14 -8.09
C GLY A 85 -17.03 -1.62 -8.20
N ARG A 86 -17.06 -0.98 -7.03
CA ARG A 86 -17.01 0.49 -6.93
C ARG A 86 -16.42 0.89 -5.59
N LEU A 87 -15.81 2.06 -5.53
CA LEU A 87 -15.28 2.59 -4.28
C LEU A 87 -16.40 2.83 -3.29
N LEU A 88 -16.29 2.21 -2.12
CA LEU A 88 -17.23 2.35 -1.01
C LEU A 88 -16.43 2.46 0.28
N PRO A 89 -16.91 3.22 1.28
CA PRO A 89 -16.37 3.10 2.63
C PRO A 89 -16.53 1.67 3.13
N THR A 90 -15.53 1.18 3.84
CA THR A 90 -15.53 -0.18 4.40
C THR A 90 -15.23 -0.13 5.89
N ASP A 91 -15.22 -1.29 6.56
CA ASP A 91 -14.87 -1.37 7.98
C ASP A 91 -13.40 -1.00 8.23
N GLU A 92 -12.55 -1.10 7.21
CA GLU A 92 -11.11 -0.85 7.33
C GLU A 92 -10.69 0.54 6.86
N ALA A 93 -11.42 1.12 5.91
CA ALA A 93 -11.12 2.43 5.32
C ALA A 93 -12.38 3.28 5.25
N ASP A 94 -12.31 4.51 5.78
CA ASP A 94 -13.43 5.45 5.72
C ASP A 94 -13.50 6.19 4.39
N GLU A 95 -12.38 6.27 3.67
CA GLU A 95 -12.28 6.92 2.37
C GLU A 95 -11.19 6.27 1.53
N CYS A 96 -11.46 6.07 0.25
CA CYS A 96 -10.45 5.70 -0.74
C CYS A 96 -10.53 6.71 -1.89
N ARG A 97 -9.38 7.21 -2.31
CA ARG A 97 -9.30 8.29 -3.29
C ARG A 97 -8.07 8.15 -4.17
N TYR A 98 -8.20 8.52 -5.44
CA TYR A 98 -7.08 8.61 -6.36
C TYR A 98 -6.36 9.94 -6.19
N TYR A 99 -5.03 9.88 -6.09
CA TYR A 99 -4.17 11.06 -5.97
C TYR A 99 -3.15 11.09 -7.09
N ALA A 100 -2.89 12.28 -7.63
CA ALA A 100 -1.74 12.46 -8.53
C ALA A 100 -0.46 12.05 -7.78
N VAL A 101 0.47 11.42 -8.48
CA VAL A 101 1.70 10.88 -7.86
C VAL A 101 2.62 11.98 -7.32
N ASP A 102 2.47 13.21 -7.77
CA ASP A 102 3.16 14.39 -7.25
C ASP A 102 2.38 15.13 -6.15
N ALA A 103 1.20 14.64 -5.79
CA ALA A 103 0.31 15.24 -4.80
C ALA A 103 -0.19 14.21 -3.76
N ILE A 104 0.61 13.19 -3.48
CA ILE A 104 0.31 12.20 -2.45
C ILE A 104 0.24 12.91 -1.08
N PRO A 105 -0.80 12.64 -0.27
CA PRO A 105 -0.92 13.28 1.05
C PRO A 105 0.33 13.09 1.91
N ALA A 106 0.72 14.15 2.64
CA ALA A 106 1.91 14.14 3.48
C ALA A 106 1.85 13.08 4.60
N ASN A 107 0.64 12.65 4.99
CA ASN A 107 0.43 11.59 5.98
C ASN A 107 0.34 10.18 5.33
N THR A 108 1.01 9.99 4.22
CA THR A 108 1.23 8.67 3.61
C THR A 108 2.63 8.19 4.00
N PRO A 109 2.76 7.02 4.65
CA PRO A 109 4.08 6.53 5.09
C PRO A 109 5.08 6.43 3.92
N PRO A 110 6.34 6.82 4.14
CA PRO A 110 7.35 6.78 3.07
C PRO A 110 7.53 5.42 2.41
N LYS A 111 7.33 4.33 3.16
CA LYS A 111 7.41 2.97 2.61
C LYS A 111 6.37 2.72 1.52
N HIS A 112 5.16 3.27 1.66
CA HIS A 112 4.12 3.19 0.64
C HIS A 112 4.46 4.07 -0.57
N VAL A 113 4.95 5.28 -0.33
CA VAL A 113 5.37 6.20 -1.40
C VAL A 113 6.48 5.58 -2.25
N GLU A 114 7.47 4.94 -1.62
CA GLU A 114 8.55 4.25 -2.33
C GLU A 114 8.02 3.16 -3.25
N ARG A 115 7.04 2.39 -2.79
CA ARG A 115 6.42 1.32 -3.61
C ARG A 115 5.71 1.91 -4.84
N VAL A 116 5.03 3.05 -4.68
CA VAL A 116 4.40 3.76 -5.81
C VAL A 116 5.47 4.19 -6.82
N HIS A 117 6.56 4.80 -6.35
CA HIS A 117 7.65 5.24 -7.22
C HIS A 117 8.30 4.06 -7.94
N ASP A 118 8.48 2.92 -7.25
CA ASP A 118 9.01 1.71 -7.87
C ASP A 118 8.09 1.19 -8.97
N ALA A 119 6.78 1.29 -8.80
CA ALA A 119 5.81 0.93 -9.83
C ALA A 119 5.95 1.81 -11.08
N LEU A 120 6.35 3.07 -10.92
CA LEU A 120 6.52 4.02 -12.02
C LEU A 120 7.83 3.85 -12.78
N LEU A 121 8.76 3.03 -12.28
CA LEU A 121 10.01 2.75 -13.00
C LEU A 121 9.79 1.92 -14.26
N PHE A 122 8.64 1.24 -14.38
CA PHE A 122 8.30 0.35 -15.50
C PHE A 122 9.40 -0.67 -15.79
N ALA A 123 10.09 -1.12 -14.72
CA ALA A 123 11.16 -2.08 -14.83
C ALA A 123 10.63 -3.44 -15.29
N THR A 124 11.43 -4.15 -16.09
CA THR A 124 11.09 -5.50 -16.56
C THR A 124 11.20 -6.56 -15.46
N GLN A 125 11.91 -6.23 -14.38
CA GLN A 125 12.09 -7.12 -13.23
C GLN A 125 11.64 -6.42 -11.96
N PRO A 126 11.13 -7.19 -10.96
CA PRO A 126 10.78 -6.60 -9.66
C PRO A 126 12.03 -6.12 -8.93
N VAL A 127 11.85 -5.09 -8.09
CA VAL A 127 12.91 -4.61 -7.21
C VAL A 127 12.91 -5.41 -5.91
N PHE A 128 14.08 -5.47 -5.26
CA PHE A 128 14.23 -6.03 -3.92
C PHE A 128 14.83 -4.95 -3.04
N ARG A 129 14.13 -4.56 -1.98
CA ARG A 129 14.58 -3.47 -1.11
C ARG A 129 14.38 -3.79 0.36
N LEU A 130 15.28 -3.23 1.20
CA LEU A 130 15.01 -3.09 2.63
C LEU A 130 14.38 -1.71 2.86
N GLN A 131 13.30 -1.68 3.61
CA GLN A 131 12.64 -0.45 4.00
C GLN A 131 12.86 -0.17 5.48
N THR A 132 12.47 1.03 5.96
CA THR A 132 12.59 1.39 7.37
C THR A 132 11.85 0.40 8.27
N ALA A 133 12.42 0.12 9.43
CA ALA A 133 11.79 -0.70 10.45
C ALA A 133 10.65 0.01 11.19
N LEU A 134 10.48 1.32 11.03
CA LEU A 134 9.40 2.08 11.67
C LEU A 134 8.04 1.57 11.20
N SER A 135 7.16 1.26 12.17
CA SER A 135 5.75 1.02 11.86
C SER A 135 5.09 2.33 11.43
N SER A 136 3.90 2.22 10.81
CA SER A 136 3.13 3.41 10.43
C SER A 136 2.81 4.29 11.66
N LEU A 137 2.50 3.67 12.80
CA LEU A 137 2.26 4.40 14.04
C LEU A 137 3.51 5.14 14.53
N GLN A 138 4.66 4.46 14.56
CA GLN A 138 5.93 5.08 14.98
C GLN A 138 6.31 6.25 14.07
N TRP A 139 6.12 6.09 12.77
CA TRP A 139 6.39 7.16 11.82
C TRP A 139 5.46 8.35 12.03
N LEU A 140 4.15 8.11 12.22
CA LEU A 140 3.19 9.17 12.49
C LEU A 140 3.55 9.94 13.76
N GLN A 141 3.94 9.24 14.83
CA GLN A 141 4.40 9.85 16.08
C GLN A 141 5.63 10.72 15.86
N SER A 142 6.56 10.30 14.99
CA SER A 142 7.75 11.08 14.67
C SER A 142 7.42 12.42 13.98
N LEU A 143 6.40 12.46 13.15
CA LEU A 143 5.92 13.70 12.53
C LEU A 143 5.34 14.66 13.56
N GLN A 144 4.55 14.16 14.49
CA GLN A 144 3.95 14.96 15.57
C GLN A 144 5.03 15.59 16.46
N THR A 145 6.05 14.82 16.83
CA THR A 145 7.18 15.32 17.62
C THR A 145 7.95 16.43 16.89
N LYS A 146 8.16 16.30 15.58
CA LYS A 146 8.81 17.32 14.76
C LYS A 146 7.97 18.61 14.68
N GLY A 147 6.65 18.48 14.60
CA GLY A 147 5.72 19.62 14.61
C GLY A 147 5.77 20.42 15.91
N ASP A 148 5.94 19.74 17.05
CA ASP A 148 6.01 20.36 18.37
C ASP A 148 7.32 21.12 18.62
N GLN A 149 8.35 20.92 17.80
CA GLN A 149 9.66 21.59 17.91
C GLN A 149 9.77 22.87 17.07
N THR A 150 8.77 23.15 16.27
CA THR A 150 8.67 24.37 15.47
C THR A 150 7.68 25.35 16.05
#